data_b108ad48885f43b202451ee0cf725fd2
#
_entry.id   b108ad48885f43b202451ee0cf725fd2
#
_cell.length_a   1.000
_cell.length_b   1.000
_cell.length_c   1.000
_cell.angle_alpha   90.00
_cell.angle_beta   90.00
_cell.angle_gamma   90.00
#
_symmetry.space_group_name_H-M   'P 1'
#
loop_
_entity.id
_entity.type
_entity.pdbx_description
1 polymer ?
#
loop_
_entity_poly.entity_id
_entity_poly.type
_entity_poly.pdbx_seq_one_letter_code
_entity_poly.pdbx_strand_id
1 'polypeptide(L)'
;RASGVDFDLRRDEPYLAYGELADEGLLPVCTRPEGDCHARFGLLLDQAKASLDLADACIERLRALPPGPINQRLPKILKAPEGATYAWTENPLGLNGYYLVSKGEKTPWRMKLRSASFNNISVLPEVLSGCVVADMVAVLGSMFFVVGDIDK
;
A
#
# COMPACT_ATOMS: atom_id res chain seq x y z
N ARG A 1 8.32 8.45 0.37
CA ARG A 1 9.61 8.04 1.01
C ARG A 1 10.85 8.39 0.19
N ALA A 2 10.72 8.62 -1.12
CA ALA A 2 11.85 9.01 -1.99
C ALA A 2 12.33 10.46 -1.78
N SER A 3 11.64 11.27 -0.98
CA SER A 3 12.00 12.61 -0.53
C SER A 3 12.35 12.67 0.97
N GLY A 4 12.71 11.55 1.57
CA GLY A 4 13.12 11.46 2.97
C GLY A 4 11.99 11.33 3.99
N VAL A 5 10.74 11.23 3.54
CA VAL A 5 9.59 11.06 4.46
C VAL A 5 9.63 9.64 5.05
N ASP A 6 9.89 9.55 6.35
CA ASP A 6 9.91 8.30 7.11
C ASP A 6 8.50 7.96 7.60
N PHE A 7 7.68 7.40 6.72
CA PHE A 7 6.34 6.93 7.00
C PHE A 7 6.06 5.60 6.33
N ASP A 8 5.55 4.64 7.09
CA ASP A 8 5.06 3.35 6.60
C ASP A 8 3.88 2.91 7.47
N LEU A 9 2.70 2.79 6.87
CA LEU A 9 1.47 2.44 7.59
C LEU A 9 1.57 1.09 8.30
N ARG A 10 2.34 0.15 7.76
CA ARG A 10 2.54 -1.18 8.35
C ARG A 10 3.29 -1.11 9.68
N ARG A 11 4.14 -0.08 9.86
CA ARG A 11 4.86 0.22 11.10
C ARG A 11 4.08 1.20 11.99
N ASP A 12 3.54 2.27 11.40
CA ASP A 12 3.01 3.42 12.16
C ASP A 12 1.58 3.19 12.65
N GLU A 13 0.79 2.39 11.91
CA GLU A 13 -0.53 1.89 12.31
C GLU A 13 -0.63 0.40 11.97
N PRO A 14 0.04 -0.47 12.72
CA PRO A 14 0.20 -1.87 12.36
C PRO A 14 -1.13 -2.61 12.29
N TYR A 15 -1.27 -3.47 11.30
CA TYR A 15 -2.40 -4.36 11.08
C TYR A 15 -1.91 -5.75 10.72
N LEU A 16 -2.74 -6.79 10.92
CA LEU A 16 -2.39 -8.19 10.74
C LEU A 16 -1.11 -8.55 11.54
N ALA A 17 -0.17 -9.23 10.90
CA ALA A 17 1.10 -9.64 11.53
C ALA A 17 2.19 -8.55 11.47
N TYR A 18 1.93 -7.38 10.89
CA TYR A 18 2.97 -6.38 10.68
C TYR A 18 3.53 -5.80 11.99
N GLY A 19 2.71 -5.70 13.03
CA GLY A 19 3.19 -5.23 14.35
C GLY A 19 4.28 -6.14 14.91
N GLU A 20 4.01 -7.44 14.96
CA GLU A 20 4.98 -8.45 15.43
C GLU A 20 6.26 -8.45 14.59
N LEU A 21 6.11 -8.36 13.26
CA LEU A 21 7.24 -8.33 12.33
C LEU A 21 8.09 -7.05 12.49
N ALA A 22 7.45 -5.92 12.79
CA ALA A 22 8.14 -4.66 13.07
C ALA A 22 8.91 -4.72 14.40
N ASP A 23 8.29 -5.26 15.45
CA ASP A 23 8.91 -5.42 16.78
C ASP A 23 10.14 -6.34 16.73
N GLU A 24 10.15 -7.32 15.83
CA GLU A 24 11.30 -8.21 15.57
C GLU A 24 12.34 -7.57 14.63
N GLY A 25 12.13 -6.35 14.16
CA GLY A 25 13.05 -5.66 13.25
C GLY A 25 13.05 -6.19 11.80
N LEU A 26 12.03 -6.97 11.42
CA LEU A 26 11.88 -7.55 10.08
C LEU A 26 11.20 -6.63 9.08
N LEU A 27 10.70 -5.48 9.50
CA LEU A 27 10.00 -4.50 8.65
C LEU A 27 10.81 -3.19 8.55
N PRO A 28 11.88 -3.14 7.75
CA PRO A 28 12.62 -1.90 7.55
C PRO A 28 11.81 -0.90 6.71
N VAL A 29 11.80 0.36 7.11
CA VAL A 29 11.25 1.45 6.30
C VAL A 29 12.33 2.00 5.39
N CYS A 30 12.19 1.75 4.09
CA CYS A 30 13.12 2.26 3.10
C CYS A 30 12.81 3.72 2.79
N THR A 31 13.82 4.58 2.86
CA THR A 31 13.74 6.03 2.52
C THR A 31 14.92 6.44 1.67
N ARG A 32 14.73 7.47 0.85
CA ARG A 32 15.78 8.14 0.08
C ARG A 32 15.52 9.66 0.12
N PRO A 33 16.53 10.50 0.32
CA PRO A 33 16.33 11.95 0.50
C PRO A 33 16.29 12.75 -0.80
N GLU A 34 16.79 12.22 -1.93
CA GLU A 34 17.08 12.98 -3.14
C GLU A 34 15.82 13.48 -3.87
N GLY A 35 14.71 12.74 -3.79
CA GLY A 35 13.43 13.14 -4.38
C GLY A 35 13.34 13.08 -5.92
N ASP A 36 14.38 12.60 -6.60
CA ASP A 36 14.48 12.51 -8.05
C ASP A 36 13.98 11.15 -8.61
N CYS A 37 14.03 11.00 -9.95
CA CYS A 37 13.62 9.77 -10.62
C CYS A 37 14.45 8.57 -10.18
N HIS A 38 15.77 8.75 -10.01
CA HIS A 38 16.67 7.69 -9.59
C HIS A 38 16.36 7.22 -8.17
N ALA A 39 16.11 8.16 -7.25
CA ALA A 39 15.70 7.86 -5.88
C ALA A 39 14.37 7.09 -5.85
N ARG A 40 13.37 7.47 -6.66
CA ARG A 40 12.09 6.76 -6.74
C ARG A 40 12.25 5.32 -7.23
N PHE A 41 13.02 5.10 -8.30
CA PHE A 41 13.31 3.75 -8.79
C PHE A 41 14.11 2.93 -7.78
N GLY A 42 15.18 3.50 -7.23
CA GLY A 42 16.01 2.83 -6.24
C GLY A 42 15.21 2.43 -4.99
N LEU A 43 14.33 3.32 -4.52
CA LEU A 43 13.44 3.04 -3.40
C LEU A 43 12.54 1.82 -3.65
N LEU A 44 11.98 1.68 -4.85
CA LEU A 44 11.14 0.53 -5.20
C LEU A 44 11.92 -0.78 -5.20
N LEU A 45 13.17 -0.75 -5.66
CA LEU A 45 14.05 -1.92 -5.60
C LEU A 45 14.39 -2.29 -4.15
N ASP A 46 14.65 -1.30 -3.30
CA ASP A 46 14.92 -1.53 -1.87
C ASP A 46 13.67 -2.12 -1.17
N GLN A 47 12.50 -1.57 -1.47
CA GLN A 47 11.21 -2.10 -0.96
C GLN A 47 10.91 -3.52 -1.47
N ALA A 48 11.24 -3.82 -2.72
CA ALA A 48 11.05 -5.16 -3.27
C ALA A 48 11.93 -6.19 -2.55
N LYS A 49 13.19 -5.85 -2.27
CA LYS A 49 14.10 -6.71 -1.48
C LYS A 49 13.57 -6.92 -0.07
N ALA A 50 13.23 -5.84 0.63
CA ALA A 50 12.66 -5.92 1.98
C ALA A 50 11.37 -6.75 2.01
N SER A 51 10.55 -6.68 0.96
CA SER A 51 9.32 -7.49 0.86
C SER A 51 9.60 -8.97 0.64
N LEU A 52 10.65 -9.32 -0.09
CA LEU A 52 11.08 -10.72 -0.26
C LEU A 52 11.60 -11.29 1.05
N ASP A 53 12.46 -10.57 1.76
CA ASP A 53 12.97 -10.98 3.07
C ASP A 53 11.81 -11.19 4.07
N LEU A 54 10.82 -10.30 4.04
CA LEU A 54 9.62 -10.43 4.87
C LEU A 54 8.76 -11.64 4.50
N ALA A 55 8.64 -11.93 3.19
CA ALA A 55 7.92 -13.10 2.71
C ALA A 55 8.59 -14.39 3.17
N ASP A 56 9.91 -14.48 3.11
CA ASP A 56 10.68 -15.63 3.61
C ASP A 56 10.46 -15.83 5.10
N ALA A 57 10.50 -14.76 5.90
CA ALA A 57 10.22 -14.82 7.33
C ALA A 57 8.79 -15.32 7.62
N CYS A 58 7.79 -14.87 6.83
CA CYS A 58 6.42 -15.35 6.96
C CYS A 58 6.29 -16.84 6.59
N ILE A 59 7.01 -17.32 5.58
CA ILE A 59 7.02 -18.73 5.18
C ILE A 59 7.60 -19.60 6.29
N GLU A 60 8.71 -19.19 6.91
CA GLU A 60 9.29 -19.93 8.03
C GLU A 60 8.34 -19.99 9.24
N ARG A 61 7.66 -18.90 9.55
CA ARG A 61 6.62 -18.91 10.60
C ARG A 61 5.46 -19.85 10.26
N LEU A 62 4.98 -19.84 9.01
CA LEU A 62 3.92 -20.75 8.56
C LEU A 62 4.33 -22.24 8.70
N ARG A 63 5.61 -22.56 8.43
CA ARG A 63 6.16 -23.91 8.61
C ARG A 63 6.20 -24.34 10.07
N ALA A 64 6.40 -23.41 10.98
CA ALA A 64 6.45 -23.65 12.42
C ALA A 64 5.06 -23.76 13.07
N LEU A 65 3.99 -23.31 12.39
CA LEU A 65 2.64 -23.38 12.94
C LEU A 65 2.14 -24.82 13.06
N PRO A 66 1.45 -25.16 14.18
CA PRO A 66 0.82 -26.45 14.31
C PRO A 66 -0.32 -26.62 13.26
N PRO A 67 -0.61 -27.87 12.84
CA PRO A 67 -1.76 -28.13 11.98
C PRO A 67 -3.05 -27.56 12.58
N GLY A 68 -3.80 -26.82 11.79
CA GLY A 68 -5.04 -26.17 12.22
C GLY A 68 -5.98 -25.85 11.06
N PRO A 69 -7.16 -25.33 11.32
CA PRO A 69 -8.10 -24.94 10.28
C PRO A 69 -7.51 -23.79 9.46
N ILE A 70 -7.43 -23.98 8.15
CA ILE A 70 -6.91 -22.99 7.19
C ILE A 70 -8.01 -22.11 6.60
N ASN A 71 -9.26 -22.38 6.91
CA ASN A 71 -10.40 -21.66 6.39
C ASN A 71 -11.54 -21.57 7.41
N GLN A 72 -12.23 -20.44 7.44
CA GLN A 72 -13.43 -20.23 8.22
C GLN A 72 -14.66 -20.22 7.31
N ARG A 73 -15.69 -21.02 7.64
CA ARG A 73 -16.92 -21.01 6.89
C ARG A 73 -17.67 -19.72 7.10
N LEU A 74 -17.83 -18.95 6.05
CA LEU A 74 -18.61 -17.71 6.06
C LEU A 74 -20.07 -18.00 5.68
N PRO A 75 -21.03 -17.18 6.12
CA PRO A 75 -22.41 -17.26 5.68
C PRO A 75 -22.51 -16.99 4.18
N LYS A 76 -23.48 -17.65 3.49
CA LYS A 76 -23.70 -17.46 2.04
C LYS A 76 -24.00 -15.99 1.68
N ILE A 77 -24.56 -15.24 2.60
CA ILE A 77 -24.90 -13.83 2.44
C ILE A 77 -24.19 -13.07 3.55
N LEU A 78 -23.21 -12.28 3.16
CA LEU A 78 -22.55 -11.33 4.05
C LEU A 78 -23.36 -10.05 4.09
N LYS A 79 -23.68 -9.59 5.29
CA LYS A 79 -24.29 -8.29 5.54
C LYS A 79 -23.41 -7.58 6.56
N ALA A 80 -22.94 -6.39 6.21
CA ALA A 80 -22.28 -5.55 7.19
C ALA A 80 -23.34 -4.93 8.13
N PRO A 81 -23.08 -4.80 9.44
CA PRO A 81 -23.96 -4.06 10.33
C PRO A 81 -24.16 -2.62 9.86
N GLU A 82 -25.24 -1.98 10.29
CA GLU A 82 -25.45 -0.56 10.01
C GLU A 82 -24.33 0.27 10.65
N GLY A 83 -23.78 1.21 9.88
CA GLY A 83 -22.70 2.07 10.33
C GLY A 83 -21.76 2.49 9.21
N ALA A 84 -20.73 3.22 9.57
CA ALA A 84 -19.67 3.65 8.67
C ALA A 84 -18.31 3.21 9.22
N THR A 85 -17.43 2.78 8.32
CA THR A 85 -16.06 2.40 8.67
C THR A 85 -15.08 2.92 7.63
N TYR A 86 -13.86 3.19 8.07
CA TYR A 86 -12.73 3.48 7.20
C TYR A 86 -11.59 2.50 7.52
N ALA A 87 -11.06 1.91 6.48
CA ALA A 87 -9.88 1.07 6.58
C ALA A 87 -8.91 1.45 5.48
N TRP A 88 -7.63 1.37 5.77
CA TRP A 88 -6.57 1.62 4.81
C TRP A 88 -5.46 0.59 4.91
N THR A 89 -4.69 0.46 3.84
CA THR A 89 -3.58 -0.50 3.74
C THR A 89 -2.42 0.13 2.99
N GLU A 90 -1.23 -0.28 3.35
CA GLU A 90 -0.02 0.04 2.58
C GLU A 90 0.05 -0.89 1.37
N ASN A 91 0.13 -0.31 0.18
CA ASN A 91 0.33 -1.02 -1.08
C ASN A 91 1.68 -0.66 -1.67
N PRO A 92 2.23 -1.43 -2.64
CA PRO A 92 3.50 -1.10 -3.27
C PRO A 92 3.60 0.31 -3.87
N LEU A 93 2.46 0.86 -4.32
CA LEU A 93 2.38 2.20 -4.91
C LEU A 93 2.02 3.30 -3.90
N GLY A 94 1.67 2.93 -2.67
CA GLY A 94 1.26 3.84 -1.61
C GLY A 94 -0.02 3.42 -0.89
N LEU A 95 -0.64 4.34 -0.18
CA LEU A 95 -1.81 4.07 0.65
C LEU A 95 -3.09 3.90 -0.17
N ASN A 96 -3.80 2.80 0.06
CA ASN A 96 -5.18 2.60 -0.37
C ASN A 96 -6.13 2.70 0.82
N GLY A 97 -7.23 3.39 0.65
CA GLY A 97 -8.24 3.56 1.68
C GLY A 97 -9.65 3.26 1.18
N TYR A 98 -10.46 2.67 2.06
CA TYR A 98 -11.84 2.29 1.78
C TYR A 98 -12.75 2.88 2.86
N TYR A 99 -13.58 3.83 2.48
CA TYR A 99 -14.65 4.32 3.33
C TYR A 99 -15.96 3.67 2.92
N LEU A 100 -16.57 2.93 3.83
CA LEU A 100 -17.78 2.16 3.60
C LEU A 100 -18.90 2.63 4.52
N VAL A 101 -20.09 2.84 3.94
CA VAL A 101 -21.33 3.07 4.70
C VAL A 101 -22.27 1.90 4.44
N SER A 102 -22.71 1.24 5.50
CA SER A 102 -23.68 0.14 5.45
C SER A 102 -24.99 0.53 6.10
N LYS A 103 -26.09 0.04 5.53
CA LYS A 103 -27.47 0.07 6.10
C LYS A 103 -27.97 -1.32 6.49
N GLY A 104 -27.06 -2.28 6.75
CA GLY A 104 -27.44 -3.65 7.09
C GLY A 104 -27.87 -4.50 5.88
N GLU A 105 -27.64 -4.04 4.67
CA GLU A 105 -28.00 -4.73 3.43
C GLU A 105 -26.83 -5.51 2.84
N LYS A 106 -27.07 -6.26 1.76
CA LYS A 106 -26.03 -7.05 1.06
C LYS A 106 -25.03 -6.16 0.30
N THR A 107 -25.48 -4.99 -0.11
CA THR A 107 -24.69 -4.01 -0.84
C THR A 107 -24.44 -2.79 0.05
N PRO A 108 -23.24 -2.21 -0.02
CA PRO A 108 -22.98 -0.98 0.72
C PRO A 108 -23.87 0.15 0.21
N TRP A 109 -24.33 0.99 1.12
CA TRP A 109 -25.06 2.20 0.78
C TRP A 109 -24.18 3.20 0.04
N ARG A 110 -22.93 3.33 0.49
CA ARG A 110 -21.93 4.19 -0.11
C ARG A 110 -20.54 3.57 0.09
N MET A 111 -19.72 3.69 -0.94
CA MET A 111 -18.30 3.36 -0.87
C MET A 111 -17.49 4.50 -1.50
N LYS A 112 -16.41 4.89 -0.84
CA LYS A 112 -15.42 5.81 -1.39
C LYS A 112 -14.05 5.12 -1.31
N LEU A 113 -13.35 5.12 -2.44
CA LEU A 113 -12.00 4.58 -2.57
C LEU A 113 -10.99 5.73 -2.57
N ARG A 114 -9.90 5.55 -1.84
CA ARG A 114 -8.69 6.35 -1.96
C ARG A 114 -7.64 5.50 -2.68
N SER A 115 -7.29 5.90 -3.88
CA SER A 115 -6.29 5.23 -4.68
C SER A 115 -4.90 5.82 -4.43
N ALA A 116 -3.89 4.97 -4.36
CA ALA A 116 -2.49 5.41 -4.32
C ALA A 116 -2.08 6.08 -5.64
N SER A 117 -2.47 5.50 -6.78
CA SER A 117 -2.12 6.00 -8.11
C SER A 117 -2.67 7.39 -8.38
N PHE A 118 -3.90 7.69 -7.95
CA PHE A 118 -4.48 9.02 -8.11
C PHE A 118 -3.66 10.09 -7.36
N ASN A 119 -3.22 9.78 -6.14
CA ASN A 119 -2.37 10.70 -5.38
C ASN A 119 -0.99 10.87 -6.02
N ASN A 120 -0.40 9.79 -6.55
CA ASN A 120 0.89 9.86 -7.23
C ASN A 120 0.82 10.74 -8.48
N ILE A 121 -0.22 10.58 -9.31
CA ILE A 121 -0.37 11.36 -10.54
C ILE A 121 -0.67 12.85 -10.26
N SER A 122 -1.32 13.16 -9.14
CA SER A 122 -1.69 14.54 -8.79
C SER A 122 -0.50 15.46 -8.57
N VAL A 123 0.69 14.92 -8.31
CA VAL A 123 1.93 15.69 -8.09
C VAL A 123 2.70 15.96 -9.39
N LEU A 124 2.25 15.40 -10.54
CA LEU A 124 2.93 15.57 -11.83
C LEU A 124 3.16 17.03 -12.26
N PRO A 125 2.24 17.97 -12.08
CA PRO A 125 2.49 19.36 -12.43
C PRO A 125 3.73 19.95 -11.75
N GLU A 126 3.97 19.54 -10.50
CA GLU A 126 5.14 20.00 -9.73
C GLU A 126 6.44 19.36 -10.20
N VAL A 127 6.43 18.01 -10.36
CA VAL A 127 7.66 17.28 -10.73
C VAL A 127 8.05 17.42 -12.20
N LEU A 128 7.12 17.81 -13.07
CA LEU A 128 7.40 18.11 -14.48
C LEU A 128 7.85 19.54 -14.72
N SER A 129 7.65 20.43 -13.74
CA SER A 129 8.06 21.83 -13.86
C SER A 129 9.57 21.94 -14.03
N GLY A 130 10.01 22.61 -15.11
CA GLY A 130 11.43 22.79 -15.43
C GLY A 130 12.12 21.59 -16.09
N CYS A 131 11.42 20.48 -16.32
CA CYS A 131 11.95 19.32 -17.05
C CYS A 131 11.92 19.56 -18.57
N VAL A 132 12.88 18.98 -19.29
CA VAL A 132 12.79 18.92 -20.74
C VAL A 132 11.81 17.82 -21.17
N VAL A 133 11.17 17.97 -22.35
CA VAL A 133 10.15 17.02 -22.84
C VAL A 133 10.68 15.59 -22.92
N ALA A 134 11.95 15.40 -23.22
CA ALA A 134 12.59 14.08 -23.28
C ALA A 134 12.59 13.37 -21.93
N ASP A 135 12.66 14.09 -20.80
CA ASP A 135 12.69 13.52 -19.45
C ASP A 135 11.30 13.13 -18.95
N MET A 136 10.23 13.62 -19.60
CA MET A 136 8.85 13.34 -19.19
C MET A 136 8.55 11.86 -19.03
N VAL A 137 9.07 11.02 -19.95
CA VAL A 137 8.87 9.56 -19.90
C VAL A 137 9.53 8.97 -18.66
N ALA A 138 10.74 9.41 -18.30
CA ALA A 138 11.44 8.94 -17.10
C ALA A 138 10.71 9.41 -15.83
N VAL A 139 10.24 10.64 -15.80
CA VAL A 139 9.45 11.18 -14.67
C VAL A 139 8.17 10.37 -14.49
N LEU A 140 7.37 10.20 -15.56
CA LEU A 140 6.13 9.41 -15.51
C LEU A 140 6.40 7.96 -15.08
N GLY A 141 7.40 7.31 -15.67
CA GLY A 141 7.77 5.94 -15.33
C GLY A 141 8.22 5.79 -13.87
N SER A 142 8.86 6.81 -13.29
CA SER A 142 9.31 6.77 -11.89
C SER A 142 8.20 6.99 -10.87
N MET A 143 7.06 7.56 -11.26
CA MET A 143 5.94 7.82 -10.35
C MET A 143 5.12 6.57 -10.03
N PHE A 144 5.21 5.53 -10.84
CA PHE A 144 4.48 4.27 -10.70
C PHE A 144 2.99 4.46 -10.39
N PHE A 145 2.19 4.46 -11.42
CA PHE A 145 0.74 4.54 -11.31
C PHE A 145 0.08 3.53 -12.26
N VAL A 146 -1.12 3.15 -11.95
CA VAL A 146 -1.96 2.27 -12.77
C VAL A 146 -3.16 3.05 -13.25
N VAL A 147 -3.35 3.17 -14.57
CA VAL A 147 -4.44 3.96 -15.16
C VAL A 147 -5.81 3.48 -14.68
N GLY A 148 -6.04 2.16 -14.65
CA GLY A 148 -7.29 1.59 -14.15
C GLY A 148 -7.55 1.83 -12.65
N ASP A 149 -6.51 2.18 -11.88
CA ASP A 149 -6.63 2.58 -10.48
C ASP A 149 -6.96 4.08 -10.32
N ILE A 150 -6.68 4.87 -11.33
CA ILE A 150 -7.00 6.31 -11.37
C ILE A 150 -8.45 6.52 -11.82
N ASP A 151 -8.88 5.75 -12.79
CA ASP A 151 -10.20 5.85 -13.44
C ASP A 151 -11.25 5.01 -12.70
N LYS A 152 -11.72 5.49 -11.54
CA LYS A 152 -12.73 4.85 -10.68
C LYS A 152 -13.91 5.76 -10.40
#